data_c6bebe77863afd1ee88c43635d8e831e
#
_entry.id   c6bebe77863afd1ee88c43635d8e831e
#
_cell.length_a   1.000
_cell.length_b   1.000
_cell.length_c   1.000
_cell.angle_alpha   90.00
_cell.angle_beta   90.00
_cell.angle_gamma   90.00
#
_symmetry.space_group_name_H-M   'P 1'
#
loop_
_entity.id
_entity.type
_entity.pdbx_description
1 polymer ?
#
loop_
_entity_poly.entity_id
_entity_poly.type
_entity_poly.pdbx_seq_one_letter_code
_entity_poly.pdbx_strand_id
1 'polypeptide(L)' 'MKFIKIKNTIVNVAEIKLIYTHDQLLYIECTDIVHRFDFGTEIGAMEELNRIYKQLE' A
#
# COMPACT_ATOMS: atom_id res chain seq x y z
N MET A 1 15.08 -2.40 10.39
CA MET A 1 14.05 -1.49 9.88
C MET A 1 13.57 -1.98 8.53
N LYS A 2 12.26 -2.00 8.31
CA LYS A 2 11.71 -2.59 7.09
C LYS A 2 10.95 -1.53 6.29
N PHE A 3 11.13 -1.56 4.97
CA PHE A 3 10.46 -0.64 4.05
C PHE A 3 9.76 -1.44 2.94
N ILE A 4 8.69 -0.89 2.42
CA ILE A 4 8.06 -1.41 1.20
C ILE A 4 8.10 -0.32 0.14
N LYS A 5 8.18 -0.75 -1.12
CA LYS A 5 8.16 0.18 -2.25
C LYS A 5 6.87 -0.01 -3.04
N ILE A 6 6.17 1.10 -3.28
CA ILE A 6 4.95 1.11 -4.08
C ILE A 6 5.09 2.22 -5.09
N LYS A 7 5.11 1.87 -6.38
CA LYS A 7 5.35 2.82 -7.46
C LYS A 7 6.64 3.58 -7.17
N ASN A 8 6.57 4.88 -7.00
CA ASN A 8 7.74 5.73 -6.75
C ASN A 8 7.90 6.09 -5.27
N THR A 9 7.20 5.39 -4.39
CA THR A 9 7.15 5.73 -2.97
C THR A 9 7.70 4.60 -2.13
N ILE A 10 8.54 4.96 -1.16
CA ILE A 10 9.08 4.01 -0.16
C ILE A 10 8.44 4.35 1.17
N VAL A 11 7.82 3.35 1.79
CA VAL A 11 7.09 3.55 3.05
C VAL A 11 7.73 2.72 4.15
N ASN A 12 7.96 3.36 5.30
CA ASN A 12 8.46 2.68 6.49
C ASN A 12 7.34 1.85 7.11
N VAL A 13 7.55 0.55 7.18
CA VAL A 13 6.53 -0.38 7.70
C VAL A 13 6.13 -0.03 9.13
N ALA A 14 7.06 0.48 9.94
CA ALA A 14 6.76 0.85 11.33
C ALA A 14 5.73 1.98 11.44
N GLU A 15 5.54 2.76 10.39
CA GLU A 15 4.58 3.86 10.38
C GLU A 15 3.20 3.45 9.89
N ILE A 16 3.06 2.24 9.36
CA ILE A 16 1.81 1.80 8.74
C ILE A 16 0.84 1.30 9.79
N LYS A 17 -0.39 1.82 9.76
CA LYS A 17 -1.47 1.37 10.63
C LYS A 17 -2.40 0.43 9.90
N LEU A 18 -2.66 0.70 8.61
CA LEU A 18 -3.68 -0.03 7.86
C LEU A 18 -3.40 0.11 6.38
N ILE A 19 -3.59 -0.98 5.63
CA ILE A 19 -3.51 -0.96 4.17
C ILE A 19 -4.79 -1.59 3.64
N TYR A 20 -5.44 -0.91 2.70
CA TYR A 20 -6.67 -1.43 2.13
C TYR A 20 -6.88 -0.90 0.71
N THR A 21 -7.81 -1.53 -0.01
CA THR A 21 -8.17 -1.08 -1.34
C THR A 21 -9.64 -0.68 -1.38
N HIS A 22 -9.96 0.25 -2.27
CA HIS A 22 -11.33 0.63 -2.58
C HIS A 22 -11.36 0.97 -4.07
N ASP A 23 -12.16 0.22 -4.83
CA ASP A 23 -12.18 0.34 -6.29
C ASP A 23 -10.77 0.16 -6.85
N GLN A 24 -10.29 1.10 -7.66
CA GLN A 24 -8.97 1.03 -8.29
C GLN A 24 -7.86 1.64 -7.44
N LEU A 25 -8.19 2.08 -6.23
CA LEU A 25 -7.25 2.77 -5.36
C LEU A 25 -6.76 1.89 -4.23
N LEU A 26 -5.50 2.06 -3.88
CA LEU A 26 -4.89 1.41 -2.72
C LEU A 26 -4.50 2.51 -1.73
N TYR A 27 -4.88 2.31 -0.48
CA TYR A 27 -4.62 3.27 0.59
C TYR A 27 -3.65 2.67 1.61
N ILE A 28 -2.69 3.48 2.05
CA ILE A 28 -1.80 3.12 3.15
C ILE A 28 -1.92 4.21 4.19
N GLU A 29 -2.56 3.87 5.31
CA GLU A 29 -2.70 4.82 6.42
C GLU A 29 -1.50 4.71 7.33
N CYS A 30 -0.76 5.80 7.43
CA CYS A 30 0.39 5.91 8.30
C CYS A 30 0.08 6.82 9.47
N THR A 31 1.04 6.95 10.39
CA THR A 31 0.86 7.76 11.60
C THR A 31 0.48 9.20 11.28
N ASP A 32 1.16 9.81 10.32
CA ASP A 32 0.99 11.23 10.01
C ASP A 32 0.29 11.52 8.69
N ILE A 33 0.17 10.52 7.81
CA ILE A 33 -0.31 10.76 6.46
C ILE A 33 -0.99 9.52 5.90
N VAL A 34 -1.92 9.73 4.98
CA VAL A 34 -2.54 8.64 4.22
C VAL A 34 -2.03 8.73 2.78
N HIS A 35 -1.39 7.67 2.32
CA HIS A 35 -0.96 7.55 0.93
C HIS A 35 -2.06 6.91 0.10
N ARG A 36 -2.26 7.42 -1.11
CA ARG A 36 -3.26 6.90 -2.03
C ARG A 36 -2.61 6.67 -3.39
N PHE A 37 -2.81 5.46 -3.92
CA PHE A 37 -2.23 5.07 -5.21
C PHE A 37 -3.32 4.57 -6.14
N ASP A 38 -3.32 5.05 -7.38
CA ASP A 38 -4.29 4.64 -8.39
C ASP A 38 -3.65 3.59 -9.29
N PHE A 39 -4.26 2.41 -9.36
CA PHE A 39 -3.76 1.30 -10.18
C PHE A 39 -4.57 1.10 -11.46
N GLY A 40 -5.53 1.99 -11.72
CA GLY A 40 -6.29 1.96 -12.97
C GLY A 40 -7.43 0.97 -13.01
N THR A 41 -7.34 -0.13 -12.25
CA THR A 41 -8.39 -1.14 -12.16
C THR A 41 -8.48 -1.67 -10.74
N GLU A 42 -9.64 -2.20 -10.38
CA GLU A 42 -9.84 -2.83 -9.08
C GLU A 42 -8.92 -4.03 -8.90
N ILE A 43 -8.81 -4.85 -9.95
CA ILE A 43 -7.96 -6.03 -9.92
C ILE A 43 -6.50 -5.63 -9.69
N GLY A 44 -6.04 -4.57 -10.37
CA GLY A 44 -4.68 -4.08 -10.19
C GLY A 44 -4.39 -3.67 -8.76
N ALA A 45 -5.33 -2.96 -8.13
CA ALA A 45 -5.18 -2.55 -6.73
C ALA A 45 -5.12 -3.75 -5.80
N MET A 46 -6.00 -4.74 -6.02
CA MET A 46 -6.03 -5.94 -5.19
C MET A 46 -4.78 -6.80 -5.35
N GLU A 47 -4.24 -6.89 -6.57
CA GLU A 47 -3.00 -7.63 -6.80
C GLU A 47 -1.84 -6.95 -6.07
N GLU A 48 -1.80 -5.64 -6.08
CA GLU A 48 -0.76 -4.92 -5.36
C GLU A 48 -0.88 -5.13 -3.85
N LEU A 49 -2.09 -5.12 -3.32
CA LEU A 49 -2.32 -5.39 -1.91
C LEU A 49 -1.76 -6.77 -1.53
N ASN A 50 -2.03 -7.78 -2.35
CA ASN A 50 -1.52 -9.12 -2.10
C ASN A 50 0.00 -9.19 -2.17
N ARG A 51 0.59 -8.46 -3.12
CA ARG A 51 2.05 -8.40 -3.25
C ARG A 51 2.69 -7.79 -2.00
N ILE A 52 2.09 -6.74 -1.48
CA ILE A 52 2.56 -6.07 -0.26
C ILE A 52 2.42 -7.02 0.93
N TYR A 53 1.31 -7.71 1.03
CA TYR A 53 1.08 -8.66 2.11
C TYR A 53 2.19 -9.72 2.16
N LYS A 54 2.58 -10.24 1.00
CA LYS A 54 3.66 -11.22 0.92
C LYS A 54 5.00 -10.65 1.36
N GLN A 55 5.25 -9.37 1.05
CA GLN A 55 6.48 -8.71 1.50
C GLN A 55 6.53 -8.59 3.02
N LEU A 56 5.37 -8.43 3.65
CA LEU A 56 5.29 -8.19 5.10
C LEU A 56 5.34 -9.48 5.92
N GLU A 57 5.18 -10.63 5.29
CA GLU A 57 5.22 -11.91 5.99
C GLU A 57 6.60 -12.26 6.53
#